data_66e1ec1ecc9959fd832dda39f5762623
#
_entry.id   66e1ec1ecc9959fd832dda39f5762623
#
_cell.length_a   1.000
_cell.length_b   1.000
_cell.length_c   1.000
_cell.angle_alpha   90.00
_cell.angle_beta   90.00
_cell.angle_gamma   90.00
#
_symmetry.space_group_name_H-M   'P 1'
#
loop_
_entity.id
_entity.type
_entity.pdbx_description
1 polymer ?
#
loop_
_entity_poly.entity_id
_entity_poly.type
_entity_poly.pdbx_seq_one_letter_code
_entity_poly.pdbx_strand_id
1 'polypeptide(L)'
;DVYRPAAITQLQVNGEKQGVEVFTMGDKQSPVDIAKAAVAHAKANQQNVVIIDTAGRLHVDEDMMQELADIKSNIEVDATVLVVDAMTGQDAVNVAQTFAEKVGIDGVILTKMDGDTRGGAALSIKSVTGKPILYVGMGEKLSDLEQFYPERMASRILGMGDVMSLIEKAEAAVDQEAAQEMSKKLKKMDFDFNDYLTSLEQMNKMGGISSILNMLPGVGSKMKDVESMIDEKAMDRTKSIILSMTPQERSNPGILNLSRKNRIARGAGVDVAEVNRLVKQFEQSKKM
;
A
#
# COMPACT_ATOMS: atom_id res chain seq x y z
N ASP A 1 20.96 -11.13 -4.53
CA ASP A 1 20.67 -12.47 -3.97
C ASP A 1 20.94 -13.53 -5.02
N VAL A 2 22.10 -14.18 -4.93
CA VAL A 2 22.53 -15.24 -5.88
C VAL A 2 22.01 -16.62 -5.49
N TYR A 3 21.48 -16.77 -4.28
CA TYR A 3 21.06 -18.07 -3.75
C TYR A 3 19.61 -18.44 -4.14
N ARG A 4 18.85 -17.44 -4.63
CA ARG A 4 17.47 -17.60 -5.07
C ARG A 4 17.29 -17.05 -6.48
N PRO A 5 17.40 -17.86 -7.53
CA PRO A 5 17.26 -17.39 -8.92
C PRO A 5 15.94 -16.64 -9.19
N ALA A 6 14.87 -17.04 -8.51
CA ALA A 6 13.57 -16.34 -8.61
C ALA A 6 13.63 -14.89 -8.09
N ALA A 7 14.50 -14.58 -7.13
CA ALA A 7 14.65 -13.23 -6.60
C ALA A 7 15.24 -12.26 -7.64
N ILE A 8 16.18 -12.74 -8.46
CA ILE A 8 16.75 -11.95 -9.57
C ILE A 8 15.65 -11.57 -10.56
N THR A 9 14.85 -12.54 -10.99
CA THR A 9 13.71 -12.29 -11.91
C THR A 9 12.68 -11.35 -11.29
N GLN A 10 12.38 -11.51 -10.00
CA GLN A 10 11.45 -10.64 -9.29
C GLN A 10 11.96 -9.18 -9.25
N LEU A 11 13.25 -9.00 -8.97
CA LEU A 11 13.86 -7.67 -8.96
C LEU A 11 13.81 -7.02 -10.34
N GLN A 12 14.11 -7.77 -11.40
CA GLN A 12 14.03 -7.30 -12.79
C GLN A 12 12.61 -6.85 -13.16
N VAL A 13 11.58 -7.66 -12.84
CA VAL A 13 10.17 -7.31 -13.10
C VAL A 13 9.75 -6.04 -12.34
N ASN A 14 10.19 -5.90 -11.09
CA ASN A 14 9.88 -4.72 -10.29
C ASN A 14 10.61 -3.47 -10.80
N GLY A 15 11.88 -3.60 -11.19
CA GLY A 15 12.65 -2.51 -11.79
C GLY A 15 12.01 -2.03 -13.09
N GLU A 16 11.63 -2.95 -13.98
CA GLU A 16 10.95 -2.62 -15.23
C GLU A 16 9.64 -1.84 -15.00
N LYS A 17 8.82 -2.29 -14.04
CA LYS A 17 7.57 -1.59 -13.68
C LYS A 17 7.81 -0.17 -13.16
N GLN A 18 8.95 0.10 -12.56
CA GLN A 18 9.32 1.42 -12.02
C GLN A 18 10.18 2.24 -12.99
N GLY A 19 10.54 1.70 -14.16
CA GLY A 19 11.45 2.34 -15.09
C GLY A 19 12.89 2.48 -14.54
N VAL A 20 13.28 1.57 -13.62
CA VAL A 20 14.61 1.54 -13.00
C VAL A 20 15.41 0.37 -13.59
N GLU A 21 16.62 0.66 -14.03
CA GLU A 21 17.53 -0.37 -14.54
C GLU A 21 17.93 -1.34 -13.44
N VAL A 22 17.90 -2.63 -13.74
CA VAL A 22 18.37 -3.70 -12.85
C VAL A 22 19.60 -4.35 -13.43
N PHE A 23 20.73 -4.16 -12.75
CA PHE A 23 22.01 -4.81 -13.08
C PHE A 23 22.08 -6.20 -12.45
N THR A 24 22.48 -7.20 -13.21
CA THR A 24 22.70 -8.58 -12.72
C THR A 24 23.82 -9.27 -13.50
N MET A 25 24.54 -10.15 -12.83
CA MET A 25 25.54 -11.06 -13.44
C MET A 25 25.11 -12.53 -13.29
N GLY A 26 23.83 -12.78 -12.98
CA GLY A 26 23.29 -14.11 -12.70
C GLY A 26 23.69 -14.64 -11.31
N ASP A 27 23.68 -15.95 -11.16
CA ASP A 27 23.84 -16.65 -9.86
C ASP A 27 25.19 -17.34 -9.66
N LYS A 28 26.13 -17.19 -10.62
CA LYS A 28 27.41 -17.90 -10.60
C LYS A 28 28.61 -17.05 -10.15
N GLN A 29 28.42 -15.76 -10.00
CA GLN A 29 29.46 -14.84 -9.60
C GLN A 29 29.39 -14.56 -8.09
N SER A 30 30.53 -14.19 -7.52
CA SER A 30 30.60 -13.79 -6.11
C SER A 30 29.75 -12.52 -5.87
N PRO A 31 28.96 -12.43 -4.78
CA PRO A 31 28.21 -11.22 -4.43
C PRO A 31 29.06 -9.96 -4.37
N VAL A 32 30.31 -10.07 -3.91
CA VAL A 32 31.27 -8.96 -3.85
C VAL A 32 31.61 -8.46 -5.26
N ASP A 33 31.86 -9.39 -6.19
CA ASP A 33 32.21 -9.04 -7.58
C ASP A 33 30.99 -8.40 -8.30
N ILE A 34 29.80 -8.92 -8.05
CA ILE A 34 28.56 -8.34 -8.57
C ILE A 34 28.39 -6.91 -8.07
N ALA A 35 28.61 -6.67 -6.77
CA ALA A 35 28.48 -5.35 -6.15
C ALA A 35 29.48 -4.36 -6.75
N LYS A 36 30.76 -4.76 -6.90
CA LYS A 36 31.81 -3.95 -7.56
C LYS A 36 31.44 -3.60 -9.00
N ALA A 37 31.00 -4.60 -9.75
CA ALA A 37 30.60 -4.42 -11.15
C ALA A 37 29.38 -3.51 -11.28
N ALA A 38 28.40 -3.65 -10.39
CA ALA A 38 27.20 -2.79 -10.35
C ALA A 38 27.57 -1.32 -10.11
N VAL A 39 28.44 -1.04 -9.15
CA VAL A 39 28.91 0.32 -8.87
C VAL A 39 29.70 0.89 -10.06
N ALA A 40 30.56 0.09 -10.69
CA ALA A 40 31.28 0.52 -11.87
C ALA A 40 30.34 0.81 -13.06
N HIS A 41 29.35 -0.06 -13.28
CA HIS A 41 28.31 0.13 -14.29
C HIS A 41 27.52 1.42 -14.07
N ALA A 42 27.09 1.66 -12.85
CA ALA A 42 26.34 2.87 -12.48
C ALA A 42 27.15 4.15 -12.75
N LYS A 43 28.43 4.17 -12.37
CA LYS A 43 29.34 5.29 -12.64
C LYS A 43 29.52 5.53 -14.15
N ALA A 44 29.66 4.46 -14.93
CA ALA A 44 29.83 4.56 -16.40
C ALA A 44 28.55 5.09 -17.09
N ASN A 45 27.36 4.81 -16.53
CA ASN A 45 26.07 5.23 -17.05
C ASN A 45 25.53 6.51 -16.38
N GLN A 46 26.36 7.21 -15.60
CA GLN A 46 25.98 8.46 -14.91
C GLN A 46 24.79 8.30 -13.96
N GLN A 47 24.60 7.11 -13.40
CA GLN A 47 23.60 6.86 -12.37
C GLN A 47 24.13 7.34 -11.02
N ASN A 48 23.33 8.06 -10.27
CA ASN A 48 23.75 8.69 -9.00
C ASN A 48 23.31 7.92 -7.74
N VAL A 49 22.50 6.88 -7.91
CA VAL A 49 22.04 6.01 -6.81
C VAL A 49 22.15 4.55 -7.23
N VAL A 50 22.73 3.72 -6.36
CA VAL A 50 22.78 2.27 -6.52
C VAL A 50 22.18 1.63 -5.28
N ILE A 51 21.19 0.78 -5.47
CA ILE A 51 20.58 -0.03 -4.40
C ILE A 51 21.03 -1.47 -4.62
N ILE A 52 21.71 -2.05 -3.63
CA ILE A 52 22.19 -3.42 -3.68
C ILE A 52 21.26 -4.30 -2.87
N ASP A 53 20.51 -5.17 -3.55
CA ASP A 53 19.68 -6.20 -2.93
C ASP A 53 20.53 -7.40 -2.56
N THR A 54 20.53 -7.78 -1.29
CA THR A 54 21.35 -8.87 -0.75
C THR A 54 20.50 -10.08 -0.39
N ALA A 55 21.15 -11.22 -0.10
CA ALA A 55 20.44 -12.40 0.36
C ALA A 55 19.73 -12.16 1.68
N GLY A 56 18.45 -12.58 1.76
CA GLY A 56 17.67 -12.61 3.00
C GLY A 56 17.45 -14.06 3.45
N ARG A 57 17.74 -14.35 4.72
CA ARG A 57 17.46 -15.64 5.35
C ARG A 57 16.65 -15.45 6.63
N LEU A 58 15.90 -16.48 7.02
CA LEU A 58 15.07 -16.46 8.23
C LEU A 58 15.89 -16.49 9.52
N HIS A 59 17.11 -17.02 9.45
CA HIS A 59 18.01 -17.11 10.61
C HIS A 59 19.33 -16.39 10.31
N VAL A 60 19.92 -15.85 11.36
CA VAL A 60 21.24 -15.24 11.30
C VAL A 60 22.26 -16.33 11.07
N ASP A 61 22.91 -16.27 9.90
CA ASP A 61 23.91 -17.20 9.45
C ASP A 61 25.27 -16.46 9.42
N GLU A 62 26.31 -17.08 9.97
CA GLU A 62 27.62 -16.44 10.06
C GLU A 62 28.24 -16.21 8.68
N ASP A 63 28.04 -17.14 7.75
CA ASP A 63 28.55 -17.00 6.37
C ASP A 63 27.90 -15.81 5.66
N MET A 64 26.60 -15.62 5.85
CA MET A 64 25.88 -14.45 5.30
C MET A 64 26.37 -13.14 5.94
N MET A 65 26.62 -13.12 7.24
CA MET A 65 27.14 -11.93 7.92
C MET A 65 28.52 -11.56 7.39
N GLN A 66 29.39 -12.57 7.15
CA GLN A 66 30.71 -12.35 6.57
C GLN A 66 30.59 -11.85 5.14
N GLU A 67 29.71 -12.42 4.32
CA GLU A 67 29.46 -11.95 2.95
C GLU A 67 29.05 -10.47 2.91
N LEU A 68 28.14 -10.06 3.80
CA LEU A 68 27.71 -8.67 3.89
C LEU A 68 28.83 -7.73 4.34
N ALA A 69 29.65 -8.17 5.30
CA ALA A 69 30.84 -7.43 5.74
C ALA A 69 31.87 -7.31 4.60
N ASP A 70 32.06 -8.38 3.82
CA ASP A 70 32.95 -8.39 2.67
C ASP A 70 32.45 -7.45 1.55
N ILE A 71 31.16 -7.45 1.24
CA ILE A 71 30.57 -6.48 0.30
C ILE A 71 30.87 -5.07 0.79
N LYS A 72 30.54 -4.77 2.05
CA LYS A 72 30.68 -3.44 2.66
C LYS A 72 32.13 -2.95 2.70
N SER A 73 33.09 -3.87 2.88
CA SER A 73 34.53 -3.54 2.88
C SER A 73 35.13 -3.30 1.48
N ASN A 74 34.48 -3.79 0.43
CA ASN A 74 34.97 -3.77 -0.93
C ASN A 74 34.33 -2.68 -1.81
N ILE A 75 33.26 -2.03 -1.35
CA ILE A 75 32.62 -0.90 -2.02
C ILE A 75 32.35 0.21 -1.01
N GLU A 76 32.25 1.43 -1.49
CA GLU A 76 31.81 2.56 -0.67
C GLU A 76 30.29 2.48 -0.49
N VAL A 77 29.83 2.39 0.76
CA VAL A 77 28.41 2.26 1.12
C VAL A 77 28.00 3.47 1.95
N ASP A 78 27.08 4.27 1.42
CA ASP A 78 26.55 5.45 2.12
C ASP A 78 25.55 5.07 3.24
N ALA A 79 24.74 4.04 3.01
CA ALA A 79 23.77 3.58 3.99
C ALA A 79 23.51 2.07 3.88
N THR A 80 23.40 1.42 5.04
CA THR A 80 22.98 0.02 5.19
C THR A 80 21.63 -0.03 5.85
N VAL A 81 20.63 -0.52 5.13
CA VAL A 81 19.24 -0.56 5.59
C VAL A 81 18.80 -2.01 5.80
N LEU A 82 18.35 -2.32 7.00
CA LEU A 82 17.82 -3.63 7.35
C LEU A 82 16.32 -3.68 7.10
N VAL A 83 15.85 -4.68 6.36
CA VAL A 83 14.42 -4.95 6.14
C VAL A 83 13.98 -6.10 7.06
N VAL A 84 12.99 -5.86 7.91
CA VAL A 84 12.53 -6.80 8.94
C VAL A 84 11.02 -6.98 8.85
N ASP A 85 10.57 -8.23 9.00
CA ASP A 85 9.15 -8.58 9.09
C ASP A 85 8.66 -8.33 10.52
N ALA A 86 7.74 -7.38 10.71
CA ALA A 86 7.19 -7.02 12.01
C ALA A 86 6.38 -8.15 12.67
N MET A 87 5.87 -9.10 11.87
CA MET A 87 5.06 -10.22 12.35
C MET A 87 5.88 -11.33 13.00
N THR A 88 7.20 -11.35 12.84
CA THR A 88 8.08 -12.38 13.44
C THR A 88 8.36 -12.14 14.94
N GLY A 89 7.82 -11.06 15.52
CA GLY A 89 7.87 -10.82 16.96
C GLY A 89 9.30 -10.68 17.51
N GLN A 90 9.64 -11.47 18.53
CA GLN A 90 10.96 -11.39 19.19
C GLN A 90 12.13 -11.74 18.23
N ASP A 91 11.91 -12.60 17.25
CA ASP A 91 12.95 -12.95 16.26
C ASP A 91 13.37 -11.74 15.43
N ALA A 92 12.42 -10.84 15.11
CA ALA A 92 12.72 -9.57 14.44
C ALA A 92 13.72 -8.74 15.24
N VAL A 93 13.56 -8.70 16.55
CA VAL A 93 14.43 -7.94 17.47
C VAL A 93 15.83 -8.54 17.53
N ASN A 94 15.92 -9.87 17.67
CA ASN A 94 17.18 -10.61 17.72
C ASN A 94 17.96 -10.46 16.41
N VAL A 95 17.28 -10.56 15.26
CA VAL A 95 17.86 -10.34 13.94
C VAL A 95 18.40 -8.92 13.84
N ALA A 96 17.59 -7.91 14.18
CA ALA A 96 17.98 -6.51 14.09
C ALA A 96 19.20 -6.19 14.99
N GLN A 97 19.24 -6.74 16.19
CA GLN A 97 20.38 -6.58 17.09
C GLN A 97 21.66 -7.18 16.48
N THR A 98 21.60 -8.40 15.99
CA THR A 98 22.76 -9.09 15.41
C THR A 98 23.28 -8.36 14.17
N PHE A 99 22.40 -7.89 13.29
CA PHE A 99 22.80 -7.09 12.12
C PHE A 99 23.44 -5.76 12.53
N ALA A 100 22.89 -5.09 13.56
CA ALA A 100 23.45 -3.84 14.07
C ALA A 100 24.86 -4.02 14.62
N GLU A 101 25.12 -5.14 15.33
CA GLU A 101 26.41 -5.45 15.95
C GLU A 101 27.45 -5.95 14.96
N LYS A 102 27.08 -6.87 14.04
CA LYS A 102 28.03 -7.55 13.14
C LYS A 102 28.28 -6.80 11.82
N VAL A 103 27.24 -6.21 11.23
CA VAL A 103 27.34 -5.56 9.92
C VAL A 103 27.34 -4.03 10.04
N GLY A 104 26.65 -3.53 11.08
CA GLY A 104 26.38 -2.10 11.24
C GLY A 104 25.30 -1.65 10.28
N ILE A 105 24.17 -1.20 10.82
CA ILE A 105 23.02 -0.68 10.07
C ILE A 105 22.83 0.81 10.35
N ASP A 106 22.28 1.53 9.39
CA ASP A 106 21.99 2.97 9.50
C ASP A 106 20.50 3.24 9.69
N GLY A 107 19.66 2.31 9.24
CA GLY A 107 18.20 2.41 9.38
C GLY A 107 17.52 1.06 9.21
N VAL A 108 16.22 1.05 9.51
CA VAL A 108 15.37 -0.14 9.45
C VAL A 108 14.11 0.17 8.63
N ILE A 109 13.69 -0.79 7.83
CA ILE A 109 12.36 -0.81 7.19
C ILE A 109 11.58 -1.97 7.80
N LEU A 110 10.37 -1.70 8.27
CA LEU A 110 9.48 -2.72 8.83
C LEU A 110 8.43 -3.09 7.80
N THR A 111 8.33 -4.37 7.47
CA THR A 111 7.27 -4.90 6.58
C THR A 111 6.14 -5.52 7.38
N LYS A 112 4.98 -5.71 6.74
CA LYS A 112 3.77 -6.33 7.32
C LYS A 112 3.22 -5.60 8.55
N MET A 113 3.37 -4.29 8.60
CA MET A 113 2.85 -3.45 9.69
C MET A 113 1.33 -3.35 9.70
N ASP A 114 0.66 -3.73 8.61
CA ASP A 114 -0.80 -3.93 8.52
C ASP A 114 -1.28 -5.05 9.46
N GLY A 115 -0.44 -6.06 9.72
CA GLY A 115 -0.70 -7.12 10.71
C GLY A 115 -0.30 -6.78 12.15
N ASP A 116 0.61 -5.83 12.36
CA ASP A 116 1.05 -5.40 13.70
C ASP A 116 0.24 -4.20 14.22
N THR A 117 -0.95 -4.49 14.73
CA THR A 117 -1.88 -3.45 15.23
C THR A 117 -1.35 -2.66 16.43
N ARG A 118 -0.33 -3.18 17.15
CA ARG A 118 0.21 -2.59 18.37
C ARG A 118 1.58 -1.92 18.20
N GLY A 119 2.23 -2.08 17.04
CA GLY A 119 3.55 -1.50 16.77
C GLY A 119 4.66 -1.99 17.69
N GLY A 120 4.51 -3.17 18.30
CA GLY A 120 5.45 -3.71 19.27
C GLY A 120 6.84 -3.95 18.69
N ALA A 121 6.91 -4.43 17.45
CA ALA A 121 8.17 -4.63 16.74
C ALA A 121 8.92 -3.31 16.55
N ALA A 122 8.24 -2.23 16.20
CA ALA A 122 8.85 -0.91 15.99
C ALA A 122 9.52 -0.39 17.26
N LEU A 123 8.81 -0.46 18.40
CA LEU A 123 9.34 -0.02 19.70
C LEU A 123 10.55 -0.86 20.12
N SER A 124 10.45 -2.19 20.03
CA SER A 124 11.51 -3.10 20.46
C SER A 124 12.77 -2.96 19.61
N ILE A 125 12.64 -2.92 18.30
CA ILE A 125 13.77 -2.77 17.37
C ILE A 125 14.44 -1.41 17.57
N LYS A 126 13.66 -0.32 17.69
CA LYS A 126 14.21 1.01 17.97
C LYS A 126 14.97 1.04 19.29
N SER A 127 14.42 0.41 20.33
CA SER A 127 15.06 0.35 21.66
C SER A 127 16.39 -0.41 21.64
N VAL A 128 16.42 -1.56 20.96
CA VAL A 128 17.60 -2.45 20.95
C VAL A 128 18.69 -1.94 20.01
N THR A 129 18.33 -1.47 18.82
CA THR A 129 19.32 -1.04 17.82
C THR A 129 19.73 0.42 17.94
N GLY A 130 18.88 1.27 18.55
CA GLY A 130 19.05 2.72 18.56
C GLY A 130 18.88 3.38 17.17
N LYS A 131 18.68 2.58 16.11
CA LYS A 131 18.64 3.07 14.72
C LYS A 131 17.25 3.58 14.34
N PRO A 132 17.14 4.56 13.41
CA PRO A 132 15.84 5.05 12.96
C PRO A 132 15.11 3.99 12.16
N ILE A 133 13.78 3.94 12.31
CA ILE A 133 12.90 3.31 11.34
C ILE A 133 12.66 4.34 10.25
N LEU A 134 12.91 3.97 9.00
CA LEU A 134 12.84 4.87 7.86
C LEU A 134 11.48 4.76 7.16
N TYR A 135 11.06 3.52 6.89
CA TYR A 135 9.83 3.22 6.17
C TYR A 135 9.10 2.04 6.80
N VAL A 136 7.81 1.96 6.50
CA VAL A 136 6.93 0.84 6.89
C VAL A 136 6.14 0.36 5.67
N GLY A 137 6.05 -0.96 5.52
CA GLY A 137 5.19 -1.61 4.53
C GLY A 137 3.84 -1.93 5.17
N MET A 138 2.79 -1.33 4.63
CA MET A 138 1.40 -1.43 5.09
C MET A 138 0.55 -2.35 4.20
N GLY A 139 1.17 -3.09 3.29
CA GLY A 139 0.52 -3.99 2.33
C GLY A 139 1.51 -4.54 1.31
N GLU A 140 0.99 -5.08 0.19
CA GLU A 140 1.79 -5.79 -0.82
C GLU A 140 2.15 -4.94 -2.05
N LYS A 141 1.55 -3.77 -2.19
CA LYS A 141 1.78 -2.89 -3.35
C LYS A 141 2.93 -1.93 -3.06
N LEU A 142 3.59 -1.45 -4.11
CA LEU A 142 4.63 -0.43 -3.98
C LEU A 142 4.09 0.88 -3.37
N SER A 143 2.82 1.19 -3.63
CA SER A 143 2.11 2.32 -3.00
C SER A 143 1.89 2.17 -1.50
N ASP A 144 2.06 0.96 -0.96
CA ASP A 144 1.82 0.66 0.45
C ASP A 144 3.12 0.80 1.29
N LEU A 145 4.19 1.27 0.68
CA LEU A 145 5.41 1.68 1.37
C LEU A 145 5.25 3.14 1.82
N GLU A 146 5.19 3.35 3.13
CA GLU A 146 5.01 4.67 3.74
C GLU A 146 6.26 5.09 4.52
N GLN A 147 6.55 6.39 4.56
CA GLN A 147 7.58 6.92 5.45
C GLN A 147 7.15 6.72 6.90
N PHE A 148 8.09 6.38 7.77
CA PHE A 148 7.81 6.19 9.19
C PHE A 148 7.75 7.53 9.93
N TYR A 149 6.62 7.79 10.58
CA TYR A 149 6.42 8.95 11.45
C TYR A 149 6.20 8.49 12.90
N PRO A 150 7.17 8.71 13.81
CA PRO A 150 7.09 8.24 15.19
C PRO A 150 5.82 8.67 15.95
N GLU A 151 5.39 9.91 15.72
CA GLU A 151 4.20 10.48 16.36
C GLU A 151 2.91 9.80 15.94
N ARG A 152 2.81 9.45 14.65
CA ARG A 152 1.65 8.71 14.12
C ARG A 152 1.62 7.27 14.67
N MET A 153 2.79 6.64 14.75
CA MET A 153 2.90 5.31 15.34
C MET A 153 2.54 5.34 16.82
N ALA A 154 3.01 6.31 17.58
CA ALA A 154 2.63 6.48 18.98
C ALA A 154 1.12 6.68 19.14
N SER A 155 0.48 7.50 18.30
CA SER A 155 -0.96 7.69 18.32
C SER A 155 -1.73 6.40 18.01
N ARG A 156 -1.26 5.59 17.05
CA ARG A 156 -1.83 4.27 16.76
C ARG A 156 -1.71 3.31 17.95
N ILE A 157 -0.54 3.23 18.58
CA ILE A 157 -0.30 2.39 19.75
C ILE A 157 -1.22 2.78 20.92
N LEU A 158 -1.46 4.07 21.11
CA LEU A 158 -2.35 4.59 22.14
C LEU A 158 -3.84 4.50 21.79
N GLY A 159 -4.17 3.96 20.62
CA GLY A 159 -5.57 3.83 20.17
C GLY A 159 -6.24 5.15 19.79
N MET A 160 -5.45 6.22 19.58
CA MET A 160 -5.96 7.54 19.17
C MET A 160 -6.21 7.64 17.66
N GLY A 161 -5.89 6.57 16.90
CA GLY A 161 -6.00 6.55 15.44
C GLY A 161 -4.89 7.34 14.74
N ASP A 162 -4.90 7.30 13.42
CA ASP A 162 -3.97 8.05 12.57
C ASP A 162 -4.74 9.04 11.68
N VAL A 163 -5.26 10.07 12.33
CA VAL A 163 -6.09 11.10 11.66
C VAL A 163 -5.28 11.88 10.63
N MET A 164 -3.97 12.08 10.85
CA MET A 164 -3.12 12.83 9.90
C MET A 164 -2.92 12.07 8.59
N SER A 165 -2.65 10.77 8.65
CA SER A 165 -2.58 9.94 7.44
C SER A 165 -3.90 9.89 6.69
N LEU A 166 -5.03 9.93 7.40
CA LEU A 166 -6.35 10.01 6.78
C LEU A 166 -6.53 11.34 6.03
N ILE A 167 -6.13 12.46 6.64
CA ILE A 167 -6.19 13.77 6.01
C ILE A 167 -5.31 13.82 4.77
N GLU A 168 -4.06 13.36 4.85
CA GLU A 168 -3.14 13.34 3.71
C GLU A 168 -3.62 12.44 2.57
N LYS A 169 -4.15 11.26 2.89
CA LYS A 169 -4.76 10.38 1.87
C LYS A 169 -5.99 11.01 1.25
N ALA A 170 -6.79 11.71 2.03
CA ALA A 170 -7.92 12.47 1.52
C ALA A 170 -7.48 13.61 0.60
N GLU A 171 -6.48 14.39 1.01
CA GLU A 171 -5.92 15.48 0.20
C GLU A 171 -5.28 14.98 -1.10
N ALA A 172 -4.54 13.88 -1.06
CA ALA A 172 -3.92 13.27 -2.23
C ALA A 172 -4.93 12.63 -3.20
N ALA A 173 -6.07 12.16 -2.68
CA ALA A 173 -7.12 11.53 -3.49
C ALA A 173 -8.13 12.52 -4.07
N VAL A 174 -8.24 13.71 -3.46
CA VAL A 174 -9.19 14.75 -3.87
C VAL A 174 -8.56 15.62 -4.94
N ASP A 175 -9.04 15.45 -6.17
CA ASP A 175 -8.90 16.48 -7.20
C ASP A 175 -9.71 17.70 -6.75
N GLN A 176 -9.03 18.78 -6.36
CA GLN A 176 -9.67 19.99 -5.80
C GLN A 176 -10.69 20.58 -6.75
N GLU A 177 -10.46 20.51 -8.06
CA GLU A 177 -11.40 21.00 -9.08
C GLU A 177 -12.65 20.10 -9.12
N ALA A 178 -12.48 18.77 -9.12
CA ALA A 178 -13.57 17.82 -9.09
C ALA A 178 -14.40 17.92 -7.80
N ALA A 179 -13.75 18.14 -6.65
CA ALA A 179 -14.44 18.34 -5.36
C ALA A 179 -15.28 19.64 -5.32
N GLN A 180 -14.75 20.73 -5.91
CA GLN A 180 -15.49 21.99 -6.01
C GLN A 180 -16.67 21.88 -6.96
N GLU A 181 -16.51 21.22 -8.10
CA GLU A 181 -17.61 20.96 -9.04
C GLU A 181 -18.69 20.09 -8.42
N MET A 182 -18.29 19.04 -7.69
CA MET A 182 -19.21 18.15 -6.98
C MET A 182 -20.00 18.88 -5.91
N SER A 183 -19.33 19.75 -5.12
CA SER A 183 -20.01 20.61 -4.14
C SER A 183 -21.00 21.56 -4.79
N LYS A 184 -20.69 22.12 -5.96
CA LYS A 184 -21.60 22.96 -6.73
C LYS A 184 -22.80 22.19 -7.28
N LYS A 185 -22.61 20.96 -7.75
CA LYS A 185 -23.68 20.08 -8.26
C LYS A 185 -24.59 19.59 -7.15
N LEU A 186 -24.04 19.23 -5.98
CA LEU A 186 -24.83 18.88 -4.80
C LEU A 186 -25.74 20.04 -4.35
N LYS A 187 -25.20 21.27 -4.29
CA LYS A 187 -25.99 22.47 -3.95
C LYS A 187 -27.09 22.76 -4.96
N LYS A 188 -26.92 22.38 -6.23
CA LYS A 188 -27.91 22.59 -7.29
C LYS A 188 -28.89 21.43 -7.45
N MET A 189 -28.79 20.37 -6.63
CA MET A 189 -29.54 19.10 -6.77
C MET A 189 -29.38 18.42 -8.16
N ASP A 190 -28.27 18.67 -8.82
CA ASP A 190 -27.97 18.17 -10.17
C ASP A 190 -26.97 17.00 -10.16
N PHE A 191 -27.07 16.19 -9.10
CA PHE A 191 -26.24 15.01 -8.88
C PHE A 191 -26.78 13.83 -9.67
N ASP A 192 -25.95 13.18 -10.51
CA ASP A 192 -26.33 12.05 -11.36
C ASP A 192 -25.51 10.78 -11.07
N PHE A 193 -25.74 9.69 -11.81
CA PHE A 193 -24.98 8.44 -11.62
C PHE A 193 -23.53 8.52 -12.11
N ASN A 194 -23.15 9.49 -12.93
CA ASN A 194 -21.74 9.70 -13.29
C ASN A 194 -21.01 10.31 -12.09
N ASP A 195 -21.62 11.27 -11.41
CA ASP A 195 -21.07 11.87 -10.20
C ASP A 195 -20.95 10.83 -9.08
N TYR A 196 -21.95 9.93 -8.97
CA TYR A 196 -21.92 8.83 -8.00
C TYR A 196 -20.78 7.85 -8.31
N LEU A 197 -20.55 7.52 -9.59
CA LEU A 197 -19.44 6.68 -10.02
C LEU A 197 -18.08 7.32 -9.69
N THR A 198 -17.94 8.62 -9.97
CA THR A 198 -16.73 9.38 -9.63
C THR A 198 -16.45 9.35 -8.12
N SER A 199 -17.50 9.49 -7.28
CA SER A 199 -17.39 9.39 -5.82
C SER A 199 -16.89 8.01 -5.38
N LEU A 200 -17.43 6.93 -5.96
CA LEU A 200 -16.99 5.57 -5.67
C LEU A 200 -15.52 5.34 -6.07
N GLU A 201 -15.09 5.90 -7.20
CA GLU A 201 -13.71 5.80 -7.67
C GLU A 201 -12.74 6.58 -6.77
N GLN A 202 -13.13 7.75 -6.29
CA GLN A 202 -12.36 8.52 -5.31
C GLN A 202 -12.24 7.77 -3.98
N MET A 203 -13.34 7.21 -3.47
CA MET A 203 -13.30 6.37 -2.26
C MET A 203 -12.39 5.15 -2.42
N ASN A 204 -12.38 4.53 -3.59
CA ASN A 204 -11.51 3.39 -3.86
C ASN A 204 -10.02 3.79 -3.94
N LYS A 205 -9.72 4.97 -4.49
CA LYS A 205 -8.36 5.55 -4.51
C LYS A 205 -7.85 5.87 -3.09
N MET A 206 -8.73 6.18 -2.15
CA MET A 206 -8.39 6.39 -0.73
C MET A 206 -8.10 5.09 0.03
N GLY A 207 -8.08 3.94 -0.64
CA GLY A 207 -7.83 2.64 -0.03
C GLY A 207 -9.08 1.88 0.43
N GLY A 208 -10.27 2.30 -0.02
CA GLY A 208 -11.55 1.69 0.33
C GLY A 208 -12.04 2.03 1.74
N ILE A 209 -13.25 1.59 2.05
CA ILE A 209 -13.92 1.89 3.33
C ILE A 209 -13.16 1.26 4.50
N SER A 210 -12.62 0.05 4.34
CA SER A 210 -11.87 -0.66 5.38
C SER A 210 -10.62 0.11 5.81
N SER A 211 -9.88 0.70 4.86
CA SER A 211 -8.70 1.51 5.15
C SER A 211 -9.04 2.79 5.92
N ILE A 212 -10.15 3.44 5.55
CA ILE A 212 -10.64 4.67 6.22
C ILE A 212 -11.08 4.35 7.66
N LEU A 213 -11.83 3.25 7.85
CA LEU A 213 -12.29 2.83 9.18
C LEU A 213 -11.15 2.46 10.11
N ASN A 214 -10.08 1.85 9.58
CA ASN A 214 -8.88 1.51 10.35
C ASN A 214 -8.14 2.73 10.90
N MET A 215 -8.29 3.89 10.28
CA MET A 215 -7.63 5.14 10.67
C MET A 215 -8.45 5.96 11.68
N LEU A 216 -9.74 5.63 11.86
CA LEU A 216 -10.60 6.36 12.79
C LEU A 216 -10.37 5.93 14.24
N PRO A 217 -10.26 6.88 15.19
CA PRO A 217 -10.08 6.59 16.61
C PRO A 217 -11.30 5.86 17.18
N GLY A 218 -11.07 4.82 17.98
CA GLY A 218 -12.14 4.10 18.72
C GLY A 218 -12.90 3.03 17.94
N VAL A 219 -12.64 2.84 16.65
CA VAL A 219 -13.35 1.85 15.80
C VAL A 219 -12.71 0.46 15.89
N GLY A 220 -11.42 0.38 16.22
CA GLY A 220 -10.63 -0.86 16.19
C GLY A 220 -11.14 -2.02 17.05
N SER A 221 -11.91 -1.75 18.12
CA SER A 221 -12.47 -2.82 18.98
C SER A 221 -13.81 -3.39 18.48
N LYS A 222 -14.50 -2.66 17.59
CA LYS A 222 -15.79 -3.07 16.99
C LYS A 222 -15.64 -3.54 15.53
N MET A 223 -14.42 -3.66 15.06
CA MET A 223 -14.11 -3.87 13.65
C MET A 223 -14.57 -5.19 13.09
N LYS A 224 -14.48 -6.28 13.86
CA LYS A 224 -14.92 -7.61 13.39
C LYS A 224 -16.40 -7.66 12.99
N ASP A 225 -17.23 -6.85 13.67
CA ASP A 225 -18.65 -6.77 13.36
C ASP A 225 -18.92 -5.87 12.14
N VAL A 226 -18.14 -4.81 11.96
CA VAL A 226 -18.30 -3.86 10.85
C VAL A 226 -17.69 -4.41 9.56
N GLU A 227 -16.53 -5.05 9.63
CA GLU A 227 -15.84 -5.66 8.49
C GLU A 227 -16.67 -6.79 7.87
N SER A 228 -17.38 -7.57 8.69
CA SER A 228 -18.33 -8.58 8.22
C SER A 228 -19.60 -7.98 7.55
N MET A 229 -19.88 -6.71 7.79
CA MET A 229 -21.02 -5.97 7.19
C MET A 229 -20.62 -5.19 5.93
N ILE A 230 -19.31 -4.95 5.69
CA ILE A 230 -18.81 -4.28 4.50
C ILE A 230 -18.53 -5.33 3.44
N ASP A 231 -19.45 -5.52 2.55
CA ASP A 231 -19.28 -6.35 1.36
C ASP A 231 -18.51 -5.52 0.29
N GLU A 232 -17.16 -5.69 0.20
CA GLU A 232 -16.35 -5.06 -0.85
C GLU A 232 -16.88 -5.39 -2.25
N LYS A 233 -17.45 -6.59 -2.42
CA LYS A 233 -18.14 -6.98 -3.65
C LYS A 233 -19.41 -6.15 -3.92
N ALA A 234 -19.98 -5.51 -2.89
CA ALA A 234 -21.13 -4.63 -3.10
C ALA A 234 -20.75 -3.34 -3.83
N MET A 235 -19.56 -2.79 -3.60
CA MET A 235 -19.05 -1.65 -4.37
C MET A 235 -18.81 -2.02 -5.84
N ASP A 236 -18.21 -3.17 -6.10
CA ASP A 236 -17.97 -3.65 -7.46
C ASP A 236 -19.29 -3.94 -8.19
N ARG A 237 -20.29 -4.52 -7.50
CA ARG A 237 -21.65 -4.72 -8.04
C ARG A 237 -22.32 -3.38 -8.36
N THR A 238 -22.21 -2.41 -7.46
CA THR A 238 -22.74 -1.06 -7.69
C THR A 238 -22.11 -0.40 -8.90
N LYS A 239 -20.79 -0.47 -9.03
CA LYS A 239 -20.05 0.01 -10.20
C LYS A 239 -20.49 -0.69 -11.48
N SER A 240 -20.64 -2.01 -11.45
CA SER A 240 -21.10 -2.82 -12.58
C SER A 240 -22.53 -2.45 -13.04
N ILE A 241 -23.43 -2.17 -12.09
CA ILE A 241 -24.79 -1.70 -12.37
C ILE A 241 -24.73 -0.35 -13.11
N ILE A 242 -23.99 0.62 -12.59
CA ILE A 242 -23.89 1.96 -13.20
C ILE A 242 -23.24 1.90 -14.57
N LEU A 243 -22.18 1.11 -14.75
CA LEU A 243 -21.52 0.94 -16.04
C LEU A 243 -22.41 0.24 -17.08
N SER A 244 -23.38 -0.58 -16.64
CA SER A 244 -24.37 -1.21 -17.50
C SER A 244 -25.52 -0.26 -17.95
N MET A 245 -25.58 0.95 -17.36
CA MET A 245 -26.48 2.01 -17.80
C MET A 245 -25.89 2.72 -19.04
N THR A 246 -26.77 3.19 -19.92
CA THR A 246 -26.37 4.10 -21.02
C THR A 246 -26.01 5.48 -20.44
N PRO A 247 -25.22 6.32 -21.16
CA PRO A 247 -24.93 7.69 -20.70
C PRO A 247 -26.19 8.50 -20.36
N GLN A 248 -27.24 8.35 -21.18
CA GLN A 248 -28.52 9.03 -20.95
C GLN A 248 -29.25 8.55 -19.68
N GLU A 249 -29.14 7.25 -19.35
CA GLU A 249 -29.72 6.68 -18.13
C GLU A 249 -28.95 7.09 -16.87
N ARG A 250 -27.64 7.28 -16.99
CA ARG A 250 -26.81 7.81 -15.89
C ARG A 250 -27.13 9.27 -15.59
N SER A 251 -27.26 10.08 -16.64
CA SER A 251 -27.55 11.52 -16.48
C SER A 251 -28.99 11.79 -16.10
N ASN A 252 -29.94 10.92 -16.48
CA ASN A 252 -31.36 11.07 -16.14
C ASN A 252 -31.95 9.77 -15.61
N PRO A 253 -31.79 9.50 -14.30
CA PRO A 253 -32.35 8.30 -13.66
C PRO A 253 -33.86 8.15 -13.77
N GLY A 254 -34.59 9.24 -13.98
CA GLY A 254 -36.03 9.23 -14.10
C GLY A 254 -36.59 8.43 -15.30
N ILE A 255 -35.74 8.11 -16.30
CA ILE A 255 -36.15 7.29 -17.45
C ILE A 255 -36.06 5.79 -17.21
N LEU A 256 -35.58 5.36 -16.04
CA LEU A 256 -35.35 3.95 -15.67
C LEU A 256 -36.69 3.22 -15.42
N ASN A 257 -37.32 2.73 -16.47
CA ASN A 257 -38.48 1.85 -16.39
C ASN A 257 -38.08 0.37 -16.15
N LEU A 258 -39.04 -0.50 -15.92
CA LEU A 258 -38.82 -1.92 -15.60
C LEU A 258 -38.00 -2.65 -16.70
N SER A 259 -38.26 -2.38 -17.98
CA SER A 259 -37.54 -2.99 -19.09
C SER A 259 -36.05 -2.61 -19.08
N ARG A 260 -35.74 -1.32 -18.85
CA ARG A 260 -34.36 -0.82 -18.74
C ARG A 260 -33.65 -1.40 -17.52
N LYS A 261 -34.30 -1.46 -16.36
CA LYS A 261 -33.76 -2.07 -15.14
C LYS A 261 -33.43 -3.55 -15.34
N ASN A 262 -34.31 -4.32 -16.01
CA ASN A 262 -34.02 -5.71 -16.36
C ASN A 262 -32.82 -5.87 -17.30
N ARG A 263 -32.65 -4.98 -18.29
CA ARG A 263 -31.48 -4.98 -19.16
C ARG A 263 -30.19 -4.67 -18.41
N ILE A 264 -30.23 -3.66 -17.53
CA ILE A 264 -29.11 -3.27 -16.68
C ILE A 264 -28.72 -4.42 -15.75
N ALA A 265 -29.67 -5.06 -15.10
CA ALA A 265 -29.45 -6.22 -14.23
C ALA A 265 -28.73 -7.36 -14.93
N ARG A 266 -29.17 -7.70 -16.18
CA ARG A 266 -28.50 -8.72 -17.00
C ARG A 266 -27.09 -8.30 -17.40
N GLY A 267 -26.86 -7.02 -17.75
CA GLY A 267 -25.56 -6.50 -18.11
C GLY A 267 -24.57 -6.51 -16.94
N ALA A 268 -25.04 -6.25 -15.73
CA ALA A 268 -24.25 -6.22 -14.52
C ALA A 268 -24.10 -7.60 -13.85
N GLY A 269 -24.81 -8.63 -14.31
CA GLY A 269 -24.80 -9.97 -13.68
C GLY A 269 -25.42 -10.01 -12.29
N VAL A 270 -26.43 -9.16 -12.02
CA VAL A 270 -27.10 -9.04 -10.73
C VAL A 270 -28.62 -9.21 -10.86
N ASP A 271 -29.31 -9.36 -9.74
CA ASP A 271 -30.76 -9.37 -9.70
C ASP A 271 -31.34 -7.95 -9.90
N VAL A 272 -32.52 -7.87 -10.55
CA VAL A 272 -33.25 -6.60 -10.74
C VAL A 272 -33.59 -5.92 -9.41
N ALA A 273 -33.71 -6.69 -8.35
CA ALA A 273 -33.92 -6.16 -6.99
C ALA A 273 -32.73 -5.31 -6.52
N GLU A 274 -31.50 -5.68 -6.88
CA GLU A 274 -30.29 -4.89 -6.56
C GLU A 274 -30.28 -3.56 -7.33
N VAL A 275 -30.66 -3.57 -8.61
CA VAL A 275 -30.79 -2.34 -9.40
C VAL A 275 -31.85 -1.42 -8.79
N ASN A 276 -33.00 -1.97 -8.37
CA ASN A 276 -34.05 -1.18 -7.71
C ASN A 276 -33.58 -0.58 -6.38
N ARG A 277 -32.79 -1.34 -5.60
CA ARG A 277 -32.22 -0.88 -4.33
C ARG A 277 -31.26 0.28 -4.55
N LEU A 278 -30.36 0.14 -5.53
CA LEU A 278 -29.41 1.20 -5.87
C LEU A 278 -30.12 2.48 -6.31
N VAL A 279 -31.10 2.40 -7.22
CA VAL A 279 -31.86 3.56 -7.68
C VAL A 279 -32.58 4.24 -6.51
N LYS A 280 -33.20 3.46 -5.62
CA LYS A 280 -33.88 4.00 -4.45
C LYS A 280 -32.91 4.68 -3.47
N GLN A 281 -31.76 4.10 -3.21
CA GLN A 281 -30.70 4.70 -2.37
C GLN A 281 -30.19 6.00 -2.98
N PHE A 282 -29.97 6.02 -4.28
CA PHE A 282 -29.56 7.20 -5.02
C PHE A 282 -30.59 8.33 -4.93
N GLU A 283 -31.88 8.03 -5.10
CA GLU A 283 -32.98 9.01 -4.94
C GLU A 283 -33.08 9.54 -3.51
N GLN A 284 -32.77 8.71 -2.51
CA GLN A 284 -32.75 9.14 -1.11
C GLN A 284 -31.57 10.07 -0.83
N SER A 285 -30.39 9.80 -1.38
CA SER A 285 -29.20 10.65 -1.21
C SER A 285 -29.37 12.02 -1.87
N LYS A 286 -30.18 12.14 -2.93
CA LYS A 286 -30.53 13.45 -3.54
C LYS A 286 -31.40 14.35 -2.65
N LYS A 287 -32.09 13.76 -1.67
CA LYS A 287 -33.04 14.48 -0.81
C LYS A 287 -32.43 14.95 0.51
N MET A 288 -31.20 14.52 0.82
CA MET A 288 -30.40 14.99 1.95
C MET A 288 -29.56 16.22 1.56
#